data_3890580ed27fac00870dbb1b4d1d705c
#
_entry.id   3890580ed27fac00870dbb1b4d1d705c
#
_cell.length_a   1.000
_cell.length_b   1.000
_cell.length_c   1.000
_cell.angle_alpha   90.00
_cell.angle_beta   90.00
_cell.angle_gamma   90.00
#
_symmetry.space_group_name_H-M   'P 1'
#
loop_
_entity.id
_entity.type
_entity.pdbx_description
1 polymer ?
#
loop_
_entity_poly.entity_id
_entity_poly.type
_entity_poly.pdbx_seq_one_letter_code
_entity_poly.pdbx_strand_id
1 'polypeptide(L)'
;MVPLLVLKFAVAGGGAYLYLRRYVKDPNFAVLGAALYAFSGWGLYNIFFNHFLDVVALFPYLLAALDDAAIDGKKGRFPFWVALNLLNNYFFFAGQAVFLIIYFFCMVAGRRYRIGLRRFAALAWETALGCACGCLLLLPAGLSLLQNPRTIDPFTGYGYLFYGKSQQYGAIFYSPFLMPDAPYFKDMFQEGILKHTSLTAYLPLVGAAGGLAFCRTQDRHPFTR
;
A
#
# COMPACT_ATOMS: atom_id res chain seq x y z
N MET A 1 9.40 22.50 6.74
CA MET A 1 9.12 21.32 5.91
C MET A 1 9.90 20.06 6.36
N VAL A 2 11.20 20.16 6.62
CA VAL A 2 12.04 19.00 7.01
C VAL A 2 11.51 18.23 8.24
N PRO A 3 11.12 18.87 9.36
CA PRO A 3 10.63 18.13 10.53
C PRO A 3 9.37 17.29 10.25
N LEU A 4 8.46 17.81 9.42
CA LEU A 4 7.25 17.07 9.04
C LEU A 4 7.58 15.85 8.17
N LEU A 5 8.56 15.97 7.27
CA LEU A 5 9.03 14.85 6.45
C LEU A 5 9.62 13.74 7.34
N VAL A 6 10.49 14.10 8.28
CA VAL A 6 11.07 13.15 9.24
C VAL A 6 9.98 12.45 10.05
N LEU A 7 8.98 13.22 10.51
CA LEU A 7 7.83 12.65 11.24
C LEU A 7 7.08 11.62 10.38
N LYS A 8 6.82 11.90 9.09
CA LYS A 8 6.13 10.98 8.19
C LYS A 8 6.90 9.66 8.01
N PHE A 9 8.21 9.73 7.81
CA PHE A 9 9.04 8.52 7.74
C PHE A 9 9.06 7.76 9.07
N ALA A 10 9.12 8.47 10.20
CA ALA A 10 9.05 7.85 11.52
C ALA A 10 7.71 7.14 11.76
N VAL A 11 6.60 7.76 11.37
CA VAL A 11 5.25 7.17 11.44
C VAL A 11 5.15 5.95 10.52
N ALA A 12 5.65 6.03 9.28
CA ALA A 12 5.68 4.91 8.32
C ALA A 12 6.47 3.72 8.88
N GLY A 13 7.68 3.98 9.35
CA GLY A 13 8.55 2.95 9.95
C GLY A 13 7.96 2.36 11.22
N GLY A 14 7.42 3.21 12.11
CA GLY A 14 6.75 2.78 13.34
C GLY A 14 5.53 1.88 13.07
N GLY A 15 4.69 2.27 12.10
CA GLY A 15 3.55 1.46 11.69
C GLY A 15 3.96 0.12 11.08
N ALA A 16 4.96 0.13 10.19
CA ALA A 16 5.51 -1.09 9.60
C ALA A 16 6.15 -2.00 10.66
N TYR A 17 6.87 -1.43 11.63
CA TYR A 17 7.42 -2.20 12.74
C TYR A 17 6.32 -2.88 13.57
N LEU A 18 5.28 -2.15 13.96
CA LEU A 18 4.15 -2.69 14.71
C LEU A 18 3.45 -3.84 13.96
N TYR A 19 3.27 -3.68 12.65
CA TYR A 19 2.71 -4.72 11.81
C TYR A 19 3.64 -5.94 11.71
N LEU A 20 4.93 -5.74 11.41
CA LEU A 20 5.91 -6.80 11.22
C LEU A 20 6.18 -7.60 12.50
N ARG A 21 6.14 -6.95 13.69
CA ARG A 21 6.32 -7.64 14.98
C ARG A 21 5.30 -8.76 15.24
N ARG A 22 4.19 -8.76 14.53
CA ARG A 22 3.22 -9.86 14.59
C ARG A 22 3.74 -11.14 13.91
N TYR A 23 4.60 -10.98 12.90
CA TYR A 23 5.06 -12.07 12.04
C TYR A 23 6.53 -12.41 12.27
N VAL A 24 7.34 -11.44 12.58
CA VAL A 24 8.79 -11.55 12.76
C VAL A 24 9.12 -11.65 14.25
N LYS A 25 9.74 -12.76 14.66
CA LYS A 25 10.08 -13.03 16.07
C LYS A 25 11.20 -12.10 16.56
N ASP A 26 12.27 -11.98 15.77
CA ASP A 26 13.41 -11.15 16.10
C ASP A 26 13.11 -9.67 15.86
N PRO A 27 13.22 -8.80 16.89
CA PRO A 27 12.98 -7.39 16.77
C PRO A 27 13.91 -6.69 15.77
N ASN A 28 15.15 -7.16 15.61
CA ASN A 28 16.12 -6.54 14.70
C ASN A 28 15.68 -6.70 13.23
N PHE A 29 15.19 -7.88 12.84
CA PHE A 29 14.64 -8.09 11.50
C PHE A 29 13.34 -7.33 11.29
N ALA A 30 12.52 -7.13 12.33
CA ALA A 30 11.33 -6.29 12.23
C ALA A 30 11.70 -4.81 12.01
N VAL A 31 12.74 -4.30 12.69
CA VAL A 31 13.29 -2.95 12.47
C VAL A 31 13.85 -2.81 11.06
N LEU A 32 14.62 -3.80 10.60
CA LEU A 32 15.15 -3.80 9.23
C LEU A 32 14.03 -3.74 8.19
N GLY A 33 13.00 -4.59 8.33
CA GLY A 33 11.83 -4.58 7.45
C GLY A 33 11.06 -3.25 7.49
N ALA A 34 10.92 -2.65 8.66
CA ALA A 34 10.29 -1.36 8.83
C ALA A 34 11.08 -0.23 8.15
N ALA A 35 12.41 -0.27 8.25
CA ALA A 35 13.29 0.68 7.54
C ALA A 35 13.19 0.49 6.01
N LEU A 36 13.22 -0.75 5.51
CA LEU A 36 13.03 -1.05 4.10
C LEU A 36 11.68 -0.56 3.56
N TYR A 37 10.63 -0.65 4.36
CA TYR A 37 9.33 -0.11 4.00
C TYR A 37 9.33 1.42 3.96
N ALA A 38 9.79 2.08 5.03
CA ALA A 38 9.79 3.53 5.14
C ALA A 38 10.64 4.18 4.03
N PHE A 39 11.82 3.63 3.76
CA PHE A 39 12.75 4.12 2.75
C PHE A 39 12.66 3.33 1.43
N SER A 40 11.47 2.79 1.12
CA SER A 40 11.19 2.17 -0.18
C SER A 40 11.30 3.18 -1.32
N GLY A 41 11.44 2.69 -2.55
CA GLY A 41 11.50 3.54 -3.75
C GLY A 41 10.31 4.50 -3.86
N TRP A 42 9.12 4.06 -3.48
CA TRP A 42 7.95 4.94 -3.41
C TRP A 42 8.14 6.10 -2.42
N GLY A 43 8.61 5.81 -1.21
CA GLY A 43 8.86 6.83 -0.20
C GLY A 43 9.91 7.86 -0.65
N LEU A 44 11.00 7.38 -1.22
CA LEU A 44 12.09 8.23 -1.70
C LEU A 44 11.68 9.09 -2.89
N TYR A 45 10.99 8.52 -3.89
CA TYR A 45 10.53 9.25 -5.06
C TYR A 45 9.53 10.35 -4.70
N ASN A 46 8.59 10.05 -3.79
CA ASN A 46 7.50 10.96 -3.44
C ASN A 46 7.88 11.98 -2.36
N ILE A 47 9.15 12.16 -2.02
CA ILE A 47 9.60 13.22 -1.10
C ILE A 47 9.12 14.61 -1.56
N PHE A 48 9.09 14.85 -2.86
CA PHE A 48 8.60 16.12 -3.44
C PHE A 48 7.08 16.25 -3.39
N PHE A 49 6.37 15.13 -3.45
CA PHE A 49 4.91 15.08 -3.35
C PHE A 49 4.49 14.68 -1.93
N ASN A 50 4.73 15.58 -1.01
CA ASN A 50 4.65 15.35 0.43
C ASN A 50 3.31 14.71 0.91
N HIS A 51 2.20 15.00 0.21
CA HIS A 51 0.89 14.42 0.50
C HIS A 51 0.78 12.93 0.13
N PHE A 52 1.65 12.39 -0.74
CA PHE A 52 1.67 10.96 -1.05
C PHE A 52 2.36 10.14 0.03
N LEU A 53 3.28 10.75 0.80
CA LEU A 53 3.93 10.09 1.92
C LEU A 53 2.97 9.77 3.07
N ASP A 54 1.87 10.53 3.22
CA ASP A 54 0.86 10.25 4.22
C ASP A 54 0.18 8.90 3.96
N VAL A 55 0.00 8.52 2.70
CA VAL A 55 -0.55 7.23 2.30
C VAL A 55 0.35 6.09 2.77
N VAL A 56 1.68 6.23 2.58
CA VAL A 56 2.68 5.23 3.04
C VAL A 56 2.71 5.19 4.57
N ALA A 57 2.65 6.34 5.22
CA ALA A 57 2.73 6.44 6.67
C ALA A 57 1.55 5.74 7.37
N LEU A 58 0.34 5.85 6.82
CA LEU A 58 -0.88 5.36 7.47
C LEU A 58 -1.24 3.92 7.09
N PHE A 59 -0.79 3.43 5.95
CA PHE A 59 -1.18 2.12 5.42
C PHE A 59 -0.82 0.91 6.32
N PRO A 60 0.37 0.83 6.96
CA PRO A 60 0.70 -0.29 7.85
C PRO A 60 -0.23 -0.41 9.06
N TYR A 61 -0.74 0.73 9.56
CA TYR A 61 -1.70 0.71 10.66
C TYR A 61 -3.06 0.15 10.22
N LEU A 62 -3.47 0.41 8.97
CA LEU A 62 -4.66 -0.18 8.39
C LEU A 62 -4.52 -1.71 8.27
N LEU A 63 -3.36 -2.21 7.82
CA LEU A 63 -3.06 -3.64 7.78
C LEU A 63 -3.07 -4.27 9.18
N ALA A 64 -2.42 -3.62 10.15
CA ALA A 64 -2.40 -4.09 11.53
C ALA A 64 -3.81 -4.14 12.14
N ALA A 65 -4.65 -3.16 11.81
CA ALA A 65 -6.04 -3.12 12.28
C ALA A 65 -6.91 -4.20 11.62
N LEU A 66 -6.69 -4.51 10.34
CA LEU A 66 -7.35 -5.64 9.67
C LEU A 66 -6.96 -6.97 10.34
N ASP A 67 -5.67 -7.17 10.63
CA ASP A 67 -5.20 -8.35 11.34
C ASP A 67 -5.79 -8.46 12.77
N ASP A 68 -5.83 -7.34 13.49
CA ASP A 68 -6.45 -7.28 14.83
C ASP A 68 -7.93 -7.69 14.78
N ALA A 69 -8.66 -7.24 13.75
CA ALA A 69 -10.07 -7.60 13.58
C ALA A 69 -10.24 -9.05 13.09
N ALA A 70 -9.41 -9.50 12.13
CA ALA A 70 -9.54 -10.82 11.53
C ALA A 70 -9.03 -11.95 12.44
N ILE A 71 -7.91 -11.76 13.14
CA ILE A 71 -7.28 -12.77 13.99
C ILE A 71 -7.80 -12.67 15.42
N ASP A 72 -7.68 -11.48 16.02
CA ASP A 72 -7.94 -11.26 17.45
C ASP A 72 -9.42 -10.93 17.73
N GLY A 73 -10.21 -10.58 16.71
CA GLY A 73 -11.60 -10.19 16.84
C GLY A 73 -11.81 -8.82 17.50
N LYS A 74 -10.79 -7.98 17.53
CA LYS A 74 -10.87 -6.61 18.06
C LYS A 74 -11.72 -5.74 17.15
N LYS A 75 -12.68 -5.02 17.73
CA LYS A 75 -13.63 -4.17 16.99
C LYS A 75 -13.24 -2.69 17.07
N GLY A 76 -13.70 -1.92 16.09
CA GLY A 76 -13.65 -0.45 16.11
C GLY A 76 -12.34 0.16 15.62
N ARG A 77 -11.20 -0.55 15.70
CA ARG A 77 -9.92 -0.06 15.18
C ARG A 77 -9.88 -0.07 13.67
N PHE A 78 -10.41 -1.13 13.07
CA PHE A 78 -10.39 -1.30 11.62
C PHE A 78 -11.20 -0.23 10.90
N PRO A 79 -12.49 0.05 11.21
CA PRO A 79 -13.23 1.13 10.57
C PRO A 79 -12.61 2.51 10.77
N PHE A 80 -11.97 2.78 11.92
CA PHE A 80 -11.23 4.02 12.15
C PHE A 80 -10.09 4.19 11.14
N TRP A 81 -9.26 3.16 10.96
CA TRP A 81 -8.15 3.23 9.99
C TRP A 81 -8.62 3.23 8.54
N VAL A 82 -9.74 2.56 8.21
CA VAL A 82 -10.40 2.65 6.90
C VAL A 82 -10.82 4.10 6.63
N ALA A 83 -11.56 4.72 7.56
CA ALA A 83 -11.99 6.10 7.43
C ALA A 83 -10.80 7.06 7.29
N LEU A 84 -9.78 6.91 8.14
CA LEU A 84 -8.61 7.80 8.13
C LEU A 84 -7.83 7.72 6.81
N ASN A 85 -7.57 6.51 6.28
CA ASN A 85 -6.89 6.35 4.99
C ASN A 85 -7.72 6.90 3.83
N LEU A 86 -9.04 6.68 3.86
CA LEU A 86 -9.97 7.21 2.86
C LEU A 86 -10.02 8.74 2.87
N LEU A 87 -10.11 9.35 4.05
CA LEU A 87 -10.11 10.81 4.23
C LEU A 87 -8.77 11.43 3.85
N ASN A 88 -7.67 10.72 4.12
CA ASN A 88 -6.33 11.20 3.79
C ASN A 88 -6.14 11.32 2.26
N ASN A 89 -6.49 10.27 1.52
CA ASN A 89 -6.39 10.28 0.06
C ASN A 89 -7.29 9.21 -0.57
N TYR A 90 -8.46 9.63 -1.05
CA TYR A 90 -9.45 8.73 -1.65
C TYR A 90 -8.94 8.02 -2.92
N PHE A 91 -8.09 8.67 -3.72
CA PHE A 91 -7.56 8.11 -4.95
C PHE A 91 -6.64 6.91 -4.66
N PHE A 92 -5.68 7.08 -3.75
CA PHE A 92 -4.81 5.96 -3.35
C PHE A 92 -5.53 4.93 -2.49
N PHE A 93 -6.57 5.33 -1.77
CA PHE A 93 -7.38 4.39 -1.00
C PHE A 93 -8.03 3.33 -1.88
N ALA A 94 -8.43 3.65 -3.11
CA ALA A 94 -8.93 2.65 -4.06
C ALA A 94 -7.90 1.54 -4.31
N GLY A 95 -6.63 1.89 -4.53
CA GLY A 95 -5.53 0.92 -4.65
C GLY A 95 -5.28 0.14 -3.35
N GLN A 96 -5.33 0.81 -2.20
CA GLN A 96 -5.22 0.15 -0.90
C GLN A 96 -6.37 -0.85 -0.66
N ALA A 97 -7.59 -0.52 -1.06
CA ALA A 97 -8.75 -1.41 -0.94
C ALA A 97 -8.57 -2.68 -1.78
N VAL A 98 -8.12 -2.55 -3.03
CA VAL A 98 -7.78 -3.70 -3.87
C VAL A 98 -6.70 -4.56 -3.22
N PHE A 99 -5.64 -3.93 -2.71
CA PHE A 99 -4.59 -4.65 -1.99
C PHE A 99 -5.13 -5.38 -0.76
N LEU A 100 -5.98 -4.74 0.06
CA LEU A 100 -6.58 -5.36 1.25
C LEU A 100 -7.43 -6.58 0.89
N ILE A 101 -8.19 -6.52 -0.22
CA ILE A 101 -8.98 -7.64 -0.70
C ILE A 101 -8.06 -8.81 -1.07
N ILE A 102 -7.03 -8.55 -1.89
CA ILE A 102 -6.06 -9.59 -2.29
C ILE A 102 -5.35 -10.15 -1.06
N TYR A 103 -4.86 -9.29 -0.18
CA TYR A 103 -4.21 -9.67 1.07
C TYR A 103 -5.11 -10.55 1.94
N PHE A 104 -6.37 -10.16 2.12
CA PHE A 104 -7.35 -10.93 2.88
C PHE A 104 -7.52 -12.34 2.32
N PHE A 105 -7.71 -12.47 1.01
CA PHE A 105 -7.84 -13.80 0.38
C PHE A 105 -6.56 -14.63 0.46
N CYS A 106 -5.39 -14.02 0.32
CA CYS A 106 -4.11 -14.70 0.52
C CYS A 106 -3.97 -15.22 1.96
N MET A 107 -4.39 -14.44 2.96
CA MET A 107 -4.34 -14.84 4.37
C MET A 107 -5.35 -15.93 4.70
N VAL A 108 -6.51 -15.94 4.05
CA VAL A 108 -7.49 -17.04 4.15
C VAL A 108 -6.95 -18.32 3.48
N ALA A 109 -6.41 -18.21 2.27
CA ALA A 109 -5.81 -19.34 1.54
C ALA A 109 -4.63 -19.92 2.30
N GLY A 110 -3.79 -19.07 2.92
CA GLY A 110 -2.68 -19.48 3.81
C GLY A 110 -3.13 -19.99 5.18
N ARG A 111 -4.43 -20.14 5.40
CA ARG A 111 -5.04 -20.61 6.68
C ARG A 111 -4.66 -19.76 7.91
N ARG A 112 -4.16 -18.56 7.68
CA ARG A 112 -3.84 -17.61 8.75
C ARG A 112 -5.11 -16.97 9.31
N TYR A 113 -6.04 -16.60 8.42
CA TYR A 113 -7.37 -16.16 8.80
C TYR A 113 -8.32 -17.35 8.85
N ARG A 114 -8.73 -17.73 10.05
CA ARG A 114 -9.78 -18.75 10.27
C ARG A 114 -11.11 -18.01 10.51
N ILE A 115 -11.74 -17.60 9.42
CA ILE A 115 -12.90 -16.71 9.48
C ILE A 115 -14.16 -17.50 9.11
N GLY A 116 -15.10 -17.57 10.06
CA GLY A 116 -16.46 -18.02 9.79
C GLY A 116 -17.32 -16.88 9.20
N LEU A 117 -18.47 -17.24 8.64
CA LEU A 117 -19.39 -16.30 7.98
C LEU A 117 -19.76 -15.10 8.87
N ARG A 118 -19.99 -15.34 10.16
CA ARG A 118 -20.33 -14.26 11.14
C ARG A 118 -19.20 -13.23 11.28
N ARG A 119 -17.94 -13.69 11.32
CA ARG A 119 -16.78 -12.80 11.44
C ARG A 119 -16.51 -12.05 10.13
N PHE A 120 -16.72 -12.72 9.00
CA PHE A 120 -16.66 -12.09 7.68
C PHE A 120 -17.69 -10.97 7.56
N ALA A 121 -18.95 -11.23 7.94
CA ALA A 121 -20.01 -10.23 7.94
C ALA A 121 -19.68 -9.04 8.87
N ALA A 122 -19.08 -9.31 10.04
CA ALA A 122 -18.64 -8.25 10.94
C ALA A 122 -17.54 -7.37 10.33
N LEU A 123 -16.54 -7.96 9.66
CA LEU A 123 -15.49 -7.22 8.94
C LEU A 123 -16.06 -6.40 7.78
N ALA A 124 -16.99 -6.97 7.02
CA ALA A 124 -17.67 -6.25 5.94
C ALA A 124 -18.46 -5.04 6.49
N TRP A 125 -19.13 -5.23 7.62
CA TRP A 125 -19.84 -4.16 8.31
C TRP A 125 -18.89 -3.06 8.81
N GLU A 126 -17.76 -3.41 9.43
CA GLU A 126 -16.73 -2.45 9.86
C GLU A 126 -16.13 -1.69 8.69
N THR A 127 -15.90 -2.36 7.54
CA THR A 127 -15.47 -1.71 6.31
C THR A 127 -16.50 -0.68 5.83
N ALA A 128 -17.78 -1.09 5.78
CA ALA A 128 -18.87 -0.20 5.38
C ALA A 128 -18.99 1.03 6.29
N LEU A 129 -18.85 0.84 7.60
CA LEU A 129 -18.83 1.94 8.57
C LEU A 129 -17.65 2.90 8.32
N GLY A 130 -16.45 2.38 8.13
CA GLY A 130 -15.28 3.20 7.83
C GLY A 130 -15.45 3.99 6.54
N CYS A 131 -15.98 3.36 5.49
CA CYS A 131 -16.29 4.04 4.23
C CYS A 131 -17.40 5.09 4.40
N ALA A 132 -18.44 4.80 5.17
CA ALA A 132 -19.52 5.74 5.45
C ALA A 132 -19.02 7.00 6.17
N CYS A 133 -18.11 6.86 7.12
CA CYS A 133 -17.44 8.00 7.75
C CYS A 133 -16.63 8.83 6.73
N GLY A 134 -16.01 8.18 5.76
CA GLY A 134 -15.29 8.84 4.67
C GLY A 134 -16.19 9.54 3.66
N CYS A 135 -17.45 9.11 3.51
CA CYS A 135 -18.41 9.69 2.56
C CYS A 135 -18.71 11.17 2.84
N LEU A 136 -18.49 11.66 4.05
CA LEU A 136 -18.60 13.08 4.39
C LEU A 136 -17.75 13.97 3.47
N LEU A 137 -16.55 13.50 3.07
CA LEU A 137 -15.70 14.20 2.10
C LEU A 137 -15.86 13.66 0.67
N LEU A 138 -16.13 12.38 0.52
CA LEU A 138 -16.25 11.76 -0.80
C LEU A 138 -17.48 12.22 -1.57
N LEU A 139 -18.61 12.48 -0.90
CA LEU A 139 -19.82 12.94 -1.59
C LEU A 139 -19.62 14.30 -2.27
N PRO A 140 -19.14 15.36 -1.56
CA PRO A 140 -18.89 16.64 -2.23
C PRO A 140 -17.78 16.54 -3.28
N ALA A 141 -16.72 15.75 -3.04
CA ALA A 141 -15.66 15.52 -4.01
C ALA A 141 -16.17 14.78 -5.25
N GLY A 142 -16.99 13.75 -5.08
CA GLY A 142 -17.62 13.01 -6.17
C GLY A 142 -18.56 13.88 -7.01
N LEU A 143 -19.40 14.69 -6.36
CA LEU A 143 -20.29 15.64 -7.04
C LEU A 143 -19.47 16.67 -7.83
N SER A 144 -18.40 17.19 -7.26
CA SER A 144 -17.48 18.11 -7.96
C SER A 144 -16.79 17.47 -9.16
N LEU A 145 -16.41 16.18 -9.06
CA LEU A 145 -15.83 15.42 -10.17
C LEU A 145 -16.85 15.19 -11.30
N LEU A 146 -18.09 14.88 -10.98
CA LEU A 146 -19.15 14.70 -11.98
C LEU A 146 -19.47 15.96 -12.77
N GLN A 147 -19.23 17.14 -12.15
CA GLN A 147 -19.43 18.43 -12.79
C GLN A 147 -18.18 18.92 -13.56
N ASN A 148 -17.06 18.22 -13.48
CA ASN A 148 -15.82 18.62 -14.11
C ASN A 148 -15.78 18.15 -15.58
N PRO A 149 -15.75 19.08 -16.58
CA PRO A 149 -15.71 18.71 -17.99
C PRO A 149 -14.45 17.94 -18.40
N ARG A 150 -13.40 17.91 -17.59
CA ARG A 150 -12.17 17.12 -17.83
C ARG A 150 -12.34 15.62 -17.54
N THR A 151 -13.43 15.20 -16.88
CA THR A 151 -13.73 13.81 -16.59
C THR A 151 -14.57 13.11 -17.69
N ILE A 152 -14.77 13.79 -18.83
CA ILE A 152 -15.65 13.34 -19.91
C ILE A 152 -15.02 12.26 -20.81
N ASP A 153 -13.74 11.94 -20.66
CA ASP A 153 -13.16 10.75 -21.27
C ASP A 153 -13.20 9.58 -20.27
N PRO A 154 -14.32 8.86 -20.16
CA PRO A 154 -14.30 7.64 -19.38
C PRO A 154 -13.32 6.70 -20.07
N PHE A 155 -12.32 6.23 -19.33
CA PHE A 155 -11.54 5.10 -19.78
C PHE A 155 -12.53 4.00 -20.18
N THR A 156 -12.72 3.77 -21.45
CA THR A 156 -13.65 2.77 -21.97
C THR A 156 -12.89 1.50 -22.35
N GLY A 157 -13.36 0.36 -21.86
CA GLY A 157 -12.88 -0.94 -22.27
C GLY A 157 -11.52 -1.35 -21.70
N TYR A 158 -10.68 -1.95 -22.52
CA TYR A 158 -9.39 -2.54 -22.13
C TYR A 158 -8.35 -1.53 -21.63
N GLY A 159 -8.53 -0.24 -21.88
CA GLY A 159 -7.63 0.83 -21.39
C GLY A 159 -7.46 0.90 -19.86
N TYR A 160 -8.39 0.29 -19.09
CA TYR A 160 -8.24 0.13 -17.64
C TYR A 160 -7.33 -1.02 -17.23
N LEU A 161 -7.21 -2.03 -18.06
CA LEU A 161 -6.53 -3.28 -17.72
C LEU A 161 -5.13 -3.37 -18.36
N PHE A 162 -4.93 -2.66 -19.46
CA PHE A 162 -3.70 -2.75 -20.23
C PHE A 162 -3.07 -1.38 -20.45
N TYR A 163 -1.77 -1.29 -20.22
CA TYR A 163 -1.00 -0.11 -20.59
C TYR A 163 -0.91 0.00 -22.12
N GLY A 164 -1.15 1.18 -22.64
CA GLY A 164 -1.12 1.44 -24.09
C GLY A 164 0.26 1.30 -24.74
N LYS A 165 1.33 1.25 -23.92
CA LYS A 165 2.73 1.09 -24.39
C LYS A 165 3.33 -0.16 -23.78
N SER A 166 3.77 -1.09 -24.64
CA SER A 166 4.42 -2.35 -24.23
C SER A 166 5.65 -2.16 -23.35
N GLN A 167 6.36 -1.05 -23.52
CA GLN A 167 7.55 -0.68 -22.73
C GLN A 167 7.25 -0.46 -21.24
N GLN A 168 6.01 -0.11 -20.88
CA GLN A 168 5.60 0.03 -19.49
C GLN A 168 5.63 -1.30 -18.73
N TYR A 169 5.35 -2.41 -19.40
CA TYR A 169 5.45 -3.76 -18.80
C TYR A 169 6.91 -4.10 -18.46
N GLY A 170 7.84 -3.75 -19.36
CA GLY A 170 9.27 -3.89 -19.09
C GLY A 170 9.71 -3.04 -17.90
N ALA A 171 9.25 -1.79 -17.81
CA ALA A 171 9.56 -0.89 -16.71
C ALA A 171 9.06 -1.44 -15.36
N ILE A 172 7.86 -2.02 -15.30
CA ILE A 172 7.33 -2.68 -14.10
C ILE A 172 8.24 -3.82 -13.65
N PHE A 173 8.74 -4.62 -14.61
CA PHE A 173 9.61 -5.75 -14.29
C PHE A 173 10.99 -5.32 -13.77
N TYR A 174 11.57 -4.24 -14.30
CA TYR A 174 12.84 -3.69 -13.82
C TYR A 174 12.73 -2.81 -12.59
N SER A 175 11.56 -2.29 -12.32
CA SER A 175 11.27 -1.37 -11.21
C SER A 175 11.77 -1.82 -9.83
N PRO A 176 11.71 -3.10 -9.42
CA PRO A 176 12.24 -3.55 -8.13
C PRO A 176 13.77 -3.46 -8.02
N PHE A 177 14.50 -3.43 -9.13
CA PHE A 177 15.95 -3.53 -9.17
C PHE A 177 16.64 -2.19 -9.42
N LEU A 178 15.95 -1.23 -10.02
CA LEU A 178 16.51 0.07 -10.37
C LEU A 178 16.06 1.13 -9.38
N MET A 179 16.98 2.01 -8.99
CA MET A 179 16.65 3.15 -8.15
C MET A 179 15.64 4.06 -8.86
N PRO A 180 14.69 4.66 -8.12
CA PRO A 180 13.74 5.59 -8.70
C PRO A 180 14.48 6.84 -9.23
N ASP A 181 14.07 7.28 -10.43
CA ASP A 181 14.59 8.51 -11.02
C ASP A 181 14.17 9.73 -10.19
N ALA A 182 15.06 10.71 -10.10
CA ALA A 182 14.68 11.98 -9.50
C ALA A 182 13.69 12.70 -10.43
N PRO A 183 12.59 13.29 -9.91
CA PRO A 183 11.49 13.85 -10.71
C PRO A 183 11.87 14.92 -11.73
N TYR A 184 13.05 15.51 -11.61
CA TYR A 184 13.55 16.60 -12.45
C TYR A 184 14.73 16.22 -13.34
N PHE A 185 15.21 14.96 -13.28
CA PHE A 185 16.26 14.48 -14.16
C PHE A 185 15.67 13.77 -15.37
N LYS A 186 16.44 13.73 -16.49
CA LYS A 186 16.06 12.96 -17.67
C LYS A 186 15.85 11.51 -17.27
N ASP A 187 14.71 10.95 -17.73
CA ASP A 187 14.39 9.56 -17.52
C ASP A 187 15.56 8.67 -17.99
N MET A 188 15.95 7.68 -17.17
CA MET A 188 16.93 6.66 -17.54
C MET A 188 16.49 5.86 -18.77
N PHE A 189 15.19 5.82 -19.03
CA PHE A 189 14.56 5.21 -20.19
C PHE A 189 14.07 6.31 -21.13
N GLN A 190 14.52 6.25 -22.36
CA GLN A 190 14.34 7.19 -23.48
C GLN A 190 13.16 8.18 -23.41
N GLU A 191 13.45 9.40 -23.81
CA GLU A 191 12.58 10.57 -23.90
C GLU A 191 11.15 10.22 -24.36
N GLY A 192 10.18 10.55 -23.52
CA GLY A 192 8.77 10.58 -23.88
C GLY A 192 7.94 9.34 -23.56
N ILE A 193 8.50 8.23 -23.08
CA ILE A 193 7.76 7.00 -22.83
C ILE A 193 7.21 6.94 -21.39
N LEU A 194 7.95 7.50 -20.45
CA LEU A 194 7.67 7.40 -19.02
C LEU A 194 7.61 8.76 -18.31
N LYS A 195 7.20 9.79 -19.01
CA LYS A 195 7.27 11.20 -18.55
C LYS A 195 6.74 11.47 -17.12
N HIS A 196 6.04 10.53 -16.48
CA HIS A 196 5.51 10.64 -15.12
C HIS A 196 5.40 9.28 -14.41
N THR A 197 5.95 8.21 -14.96
CA THR A 197 5.96 6.88 -14.36
C THR A 197 7.35 6.56 -13.88
N SER A 198 7.64 6.95 -12.66
CA SER A 198 8.90 6.57 -12.03
C SER A 198 8.90 5.09 -11.69
N LEU A 199 10.11 4.53 -11.68
CA LEU A 199 10.39 3.22 -11.15
C LEU A 199 10.28 3.25 -9.61
N THR A 200 9.07 3.34 -9.09
CA THR A 200 8.82 3.55 -7.66
C THR A 200 8.75 2.26 -6.85
N ALA A 201 8.71 1.11 -7.51
CA ALA A 201 8.67 -0.19 -6.82
C ALA A 201 10.05 -0.70 -6.37
N TYR A 202 11.07 0.17 -6.39
CA TYR A 202 12.43 -0.19 -5.97
C TYR A 202 12.46 -0.76 -4.56
N LEU A 203 13.05 -1.95 -4.46
CA LEU A 203 13.38 -2.60 -3.21
C LEU A 203 14.91 -2.60 -3.07
N PRO A 204 15.47 -2.13 -1.95
CA PRO A 204 16.88 -2.26 -1.70
C PRO A 204 17.35 -3.71 -1.89
N LEU A 205 18.55 -3.91 -2.48
CA LEU A 205 19.09 -5.25 -2.80
C LEU A 205 19.00 -6.25 -1.63
N VAL A 206 19.14 -5.76 -0.40
CA VAL A 206 19.00 -6.58 0.81
C VAL A 206 17.57 -7.15 0.93
N GLY A 207 16.55 -6.37 0.60
CA GLY A 207 15.15 -6.83 0.61
C GLY A 207 14.89 -7.87 -0.48
N ALA A 208 15.39 -7.64 -1.69
CA ALA A 208 15.29 -8.58 -2.81
C ALA A 208 16.04 -9.89 -2.52
N ALA A 209 17.27 -9.81 -2.00
CA ALA A 209 18.07 -10.96 -1.60
C ALA A 209 17.40 -11.77 -0.48
N GLY A 210 16.83 -11.08 0.52
CA GLY A 210 16.07 -11.70 1.60
C GLY A 210 14.83 -12.44 1.08
N GLY A 211 14.08 -11.85 0.15
CA GLY A 211 12.95 -12.49 -0.51
C GLY A 211 13.33 -13.75 -1.28
N LEU A 212 14.40 -13.69 -2.06
CA LEU A 212 14.94 -14.86 -2.79
C LEU A 212 15.44 -15.95 -1.84
N ALA A 213 16.14 -15.58 -0.77
CA ALA A 213 16.59 -16.52 0.27
C ALA A 213 15.40 -17.22 0.92
N PHE A 214 14.35 -16.47 1.27
CA PHE A 214 13.11 -17.01 1.81
C PHE A 214 12.44 -18.02 0.87
N CYS A 215 12.38 -17.72 -0.43
CA CYS A 215 11.81 -18.65 -1.41
C CYS A 215 12.61 -19.96 -1.55
N ARG A 216 13.92 -19.92 -1.25
CA ARG A 216 14.80 -21.10 -1.32
C ARG A 216 14.84 -21.92 -0.03
N THR A 217 14.41 -21.36 1.09
CA THR A 217 14.44 -22.05 2.39
C THR A 217 13.37 -23.14 2.40
N GLN A 218 13.77 -24.40 2.63
CA GLN A 218 12.86 -25.53 2.69
C GLN A 218 12.00 -25.54 3.97
N ASP A 219 12.46 -24.91 5.04
CA ASP A 219 11.70 -24.74 6.29
C ASP A 219 10.60 -23.70 6.14
N ARG A 220 9.55 -24.10 5.42
CA ARG A 220 8.35 -23.25 5.19
C ARG A 220 7.41 -23.20 6.40
N HIS A 221 7.93 -23.19 7.62
CA HIS A 221 7.15 -23.11 8.85
C HIS A 221 7.24 -21.76 9.61
N PRO A 222 7.25 -20.58 8.98
CA PRO A 222 7.09 -19.35 9.73
C PRO A 222 5.62 -19.03 10.06
N PHE A 223 4.65 -19.77 9.49
CA PHE A 223 3.22 -19.43 9.59
C PHE A 223 2.37 -20.43 10.39
N THR A 224 2.96 -21.44 10.98
CA THR A 224 2.25 -22.45 11.79
C THR A 224 2.43 -22.21 13.29
N ARG A 225 2.01 -21.06 13.79
CA ARG A 225 1.69 -20.90 15.23
C ARG A 225 0.47 -20.04 15.40
#